data_a57f73832800424f62c2ee651b9dfc3b
#
_entry.id   a57f73832800424f62c2ee651b9dfc3b
#
_cell.length_a   1.000
_cell.length_b   1.000
_cell.length_c   1.000
_cell.angle_alpha   90.00
_cell.angle_beta   90.00
_cell.angle_gamma   90.00
#
_symmetry.space_group_name_H-M   'P 1'
#
loop_
_entity.id
_entity.type
_entity.pdbx_description
1 polymer ?
#
loop_
_entity_poly.entity_id
_entity_poly.type
_entity_poly.pdbx_seq_one_letter_code
_entity_poly.pdbx_strand_id
1 'polypeptide(L)'
;MSGEEPLDVLVVGGGITGAGIVLDAVTRGLRTGIVDMQDWAGGTSSWSSKLVHGGVRYLYQLDLKLVAEGLRERGILLTRTAPHLVKAQPFIWPLKQPVIERIYSALGIGLYDAMAVVGMRGKAVPTQKHLSRAGVRKLFPDVRRDKLVGGIEFYDARVDDARLVMTLVRTAQSFGAHAASRTQVVDFVNGPGGRVTGAEVVDLETGQRHTIHARQVINATGVWTEDTEALADGEKGLQVLASKGIHVVVPKERIQGDTGLFLRTEKSVLFIIPWQRYWIIGTTDTPWEQDRLHPVATRAD
;
A
#
# COMPACT_ATOMS: atom_id res chain seq x y z
N MET A 1 -29.49 6.73 2.41
CA MET A 1 -28.97 7.23 1.10
C MET A 1 -30.01 7.18 -0.02
N SER A 2 -31.01 6.33 0.06
CA SER A 2 -32.13 6.32 -0.89
C SER A 2 -33.19 7.33 -0.48
N GLY A 3 -33.55 8.28 -1.37
CA GLY A 3 -34.55 9.32 -1.14
C GLY A 3 -34.03 10.70 -0.77
N GLU A 4 -32.71 10.87 -0.59
CA GLU A 4 -32.05 12.17 -0.42
C GLU A 4 -31.49 12.70 -1.74
N GLU A 5 -31.06 13.97 -1.77
CA GLU A 5 -30.34 14.51 -2.90
C GLU A 5 -29.13 13.63 -3.28
N PRO A 6 -28.80 13.49 -4.59
CA PRO A 6 -27.70 12.66 -5.04
C PRO A 6 -26.37 13.08 -4.40
N LEU A 7 -25.49 12.10 -4.13
CA LEU A 7 -24.12 12.35 -3.74
C LEU A 7 -23.39 13.09 -4.86
N ASP A 8 -22.39 13.91 -4.51
CA ASP A 8 -21.46 14.43 -5.52
C ASP A 8 -20.52 13.31 -6.00
N VAL A 9 -20.06 12.46 -5.07
CA VAL A 9 -19.13 11.35 -5.34
C VAL A 9 -19.56 10.10 -4.59
N LEU A 10 -19.67 8.99 -5.32
CA LEU A 10 -19.75 7.63 -4.77
C LEU A 10 -18.45 6.89 -5.09
N VAL A 11 -17.77 6.39 -4.08
CA VAL A 11 -16.55 5.57 -4.22
C VAL A 11 -16.90 4.11 -4.02
N VAL A 12 -16.54 3.26 -4.97
CA VAL A 12 -16.72 1.81 -4.90
C VAL A 12 -15.38 1.17 -4.60
N GLY A 13 -15.24 0.54 -3.43
CA GLY A 13 -14.03 -0.10 -2.95
C GLY A 13 -13.41 0.62 -1.76
N GLY A 14 -13.39 -0.04 -0.60
CA GLY A 14 -12.91 0.43 0.70
C GLY A 14 -11.45 0.09 1.01
N GLY A 15 -10.61 -0.03 -0.02
CA GLY A 15 -9.17 -0.12 0.12
C GLY A 15 -8.50 1.23 0.37
N ILE A 16 -7.16 1.26 0.39
CA ILE A 16 -6.39 2.50 0.66
C ILE A 16 -6.69 3.60 -0.36
N THR A 17 -6.90 3.24 -1.62
CA THR A 17 -7.23 4.20 -2.68
C THR A 17 -8.59 4.83 -2.45
N GLY A 18 -9.64 4.01 -2.26
CA GLY A 18 -10.99 4.52 -2.03
C GLY A 18 -11.10 5.31 -0.73
N ALA A 19 -10.47 4.85 0.35
CA ALA A 19 -10.42 5.58 1.62
C ALA A 19 -9.73 6.95 1.49
N GLY A 20 -8.67 7.03 0.69
CA GLY A 20 -8.00 8.31 0.38
C GLY A 20 -8.90 9.25 -0.42
N ILE A 21 -9.56 8.72 -1.47
CA ILE A 21 -10.47 9.49 -2.34
C ILE A 21 -11.64 10.06 -1.55
N VAL A 22 -12.32 9.23 -0.72
CA VAL A 22 -13.47 9.71 0.05
C VAL A 22 -13.09 10.78 1.06
N LEU A 23 -11.93 10.64 1.71
CA LEU A 23 -11.44 11.66 2.64
C LEU A 23 -11.10 12.96 1.92
N ASP A 24 -10.37 12.91 0.80
CA ASP A 24 -10.04 14.10 0.02
C ASP A 24 -11.31 14.81 -0.48
N ALA A 25 -12.26 14.06 -1.02
CA ALA A 25 -13.50 14.61 -1.55
C ALA A 25 -14.36 15.28 -0.47
N VAL A 26 -14.58 14.61 0.68
CA VAL A 26 -15.42 15.18 1.75
C VAL A 26 -14.78 16.40 2.39
N THR A 27 -13.45 16.44 2.53
CA THR A 27 -12.74 17.62 3.06
C THR A 27 -12.75 18.82 2.12
N ARG A 28 -13.07 18.61 0.83
CA ARG A 28 -13.35 19.67 -0.14
C ARG A 28 -14.82 20.15 -0.12
N GLY A 29 -15.64 19.62 0.78
CA GLY A 29 -17.05 19.98 0.91
C GLY A 29 -17.99 19.23 -0.01
N LEU A 30 -17.53 18.16 -0.70
CA LEU A 30 -18.37 17.31 -1.54
C LEU A 30 -19.18 16.33 -0.68
N ARG A 31 -20.45 16.12 -1.02
CA ARG A 31 -21.27 15.04 -0.46
C ARG A 31 -20.77 13.71 -0.98
N THR A 32 -20.17 12.92 -0.10
CA THR A 32 -19.43 11.72 -0.51
C THR A 32 -19.96 10.47 0.16
N GLY A 33 -19.99 9.35 -0.59
CA GLY A 33 -20.23 8.02 -0.05
C GLY A 33 -19.15 7.05 -0.47
N ILE A 34 -18.90 6.03 0.34
CA ILE A 34 -18.02 4.90 0.02
C ILE A 34 -18.72 3.60 0.40
N VAL A 35 -18.64 2.60 -0.47
CA VAL A 35 -19.16 1.25 -0.24
C VAL A 35 -18.08 0.21 -0.51
N ASP A 36 -18.10 -0.89 0.25
CA ASP A 36 -17.24 -2.05 0.03
C ASP A 36 -18.02 -3.35 0.28
N MET A 37 -17.83 -4.35 -0.57
CA MET A 37 -18.46 -5.67 -0.41
C MET A 37 -17.91 -6.47 0.78
N GLN A 38 -16.70 -6.14 1.23
CA GLN A 38 -16.07 -6.73 2.40
C GLN A 38 -16.05 -5.74 3.58
N ASP A 39 -15.22 -6.00 4.57
CA ASP A 39 -14.82 -5.01 5.54
C ASP A 39 -13.73 -4.09 4.96
N TRP A 40 -13.53 -2.94 5.60
CA TRP A 40 -12.52 -1.98 5.18
C TRP A 40 -11.14 -2.62 5.10
N ALA A 41 -10.42 -2.34 4.02
CA ALA A 41 -9.13 -2.95 3.70
C ALA A 41 -9.18 -4.48 3.45
N GLY A 42 -10.33 -5.08 3.23
CA GLY A 42 -10.48 -6.54 3.07
C GLY A 42 -9.67 -7.17 1.94
N GLY A 43 -9.37 -6.40 0.89
CA GLY A 43 -8.50 -6.82 -0.22
C GLY A 43 -7.01 -6.56 0.04
N THR A 44 -6.28 -6.19 -1.01
CA THR A 44 -4.82 -5.95 -1.02
C THR A 44 -4.34 -5.02 0.10
N SER A 45 -5.19 -4.10 0.56
CA SER A 45 -4.84 -3.06 1.53
C SER A 45 -4.61 -3.56 2.96
N SER A 46 -4.86 -4.83 3.28
CA SER A 46 -4.47 -5.48 4.54
C SER A 46 -3.41 -6.57 4.37
N TRP A 47 -3.05 -6.88 3.12
CA TRP A 47 -2.14 -7.97 2.76
C TRP A 47 -0.79 -7.47 2.24
N SER A 48 -0.47 -6.20 2.47
CA SER A 48 0.77 -5.57 2.04
C SER A 48 1.96 -5.96 2.93
N SER A 49 3.16 -5.56 2.54
CA SER A 49 4.38 -5.68 3.36
C SER A 49 4.39 -4.73 4.58
N LYS A 50 3.29 -4.05 4.88
CA LYS A 50 3.16 -3.07 5.97
C LYS A 50 4.13 -1.89 5.85
N LEU A 51 4.53 -1.56 4.62
CA LEU A 51 5.48 -0.48 4.34
C LEU A 51 4.82 0.66 3.55
N VAL A 52 5.15 1.87 3.93
CA VAL A 52 4.99 3.07 3.10
C VAL A 52 6.40 3.44 2.63
N HIS A 53 6.74 3.03 1.42
CA HIS A 53 8.09 3.15 0.88
C HIS A 53 8.15 4.06 -0.34
N GLY A 54 9.29 4.72 -0.54
CA GLY A 54 9.53 5.53 -1.74
C GLY A 54 9.94 4.71 -2.97
N GLY A 55 10.00 3.37 -2.84
CA GLY A 55 10.27 2.50 -3.98
C GLY A 55 11.73 2.47 -4.43
N VAL A 56 12.68 2.22 -3.53
CA VAL A 56 14.12 2.05 -3.87
C VAL A 56 14.31 1.14 -5.10
N ARG A 57 13.44 0.15 -5.29
CA ARG A 57 13.46 -0.74 -6.46
C ARG A 57 13.30 0.02 -7.79
N TYR A 58 12.49 1.07 -7.82
CA TYR A 58 12.21 1.85 -9.04
C TYR A 58 13.37 2.78 -9.44
N LEU A 59 14.32 3.04 -8.53
CA LEU A 59 15.56 3.73 -8.90
C LEU A 59 16.37 2.94 -9.93
N TYR A 60 16.34 1.60 -9.87
CA TYR A 60 17.00 0.76 -10.87
C TYR A 60 16.32 0.82 -12.24
N GLN A 61 15.03 1.16 -12.26
CA GLN A 61 14.24 1.36 -13.49
C GLN A 61 14.33 2.80 -14.00
N LEU A 62 15.08 3.67 -13.30
CA LEU A 62 15.23 5.10 -13.58
C LEU A 62 13.89 5.89 -13.56
N ASP A 63 12.87 5.37 -12.89
CA ASP A 63 11.61 6.10 -12.67
C ASP A 63 11.75 7.08 -11.49
N LEU A 64 12.53 8.12 -11.73
CA LEU A 64 12.81 9.13 -10.71
C LEU A 64 11.59 9.92 -10.29
N LYS A 65 10.62 10.09 -11.19
CA LYS A 65 9.38 10.83 -10.90
C LYS A 65 8.54 10.09 -9.87
N LEU A 66 8.29 8.80 -10.09
CA LEU A 66 7.55 7.94 -9.18
C LEU A 66 8.22 7.86 -7.81
N VAL A 67 9.55 7.73 -7.78
CA VAL A 67 10.32 7.71 -6.53
C VAL A 67 10.19 9.04 -5.77
N ALA A 68 10.32 10.18 -6.46
CA ALA A 68 10.20 11.50 -5.83
C ALA A 68 8.81 11.73 -5.21
N GLU A 69 7.77 11.35 -5.94
CA GLU A 69 6.38 11.42 -5.48
C GLU A 69 6.16 10.50 -4.27
N GLY A 70 6.55 9.24 -4.35
CA GLY A 70 6.43 8.29 -3.24
C GLY A 70 7.17 8.74 -1.98
N LEU A 71 8.37 9.31 -2.12
CA LEU A 71 9.15 9.86 -1.00
C LEU A 71 8.50 11.09 -0.36
N ARG A 72 7.92 11.97 -1.18
CA ARG A 72 7.19 13.13 -0.71
C ARG A 72 5.95 12.71 0.08
N GLU A 73 5.11 11.82 -0.47
CA GLU A 73 3.90 11.35 0.19
C GLU A 73 4.23 10.58 1.49
N ARG A 74 5.25 9.71 1.47
CA ARG A 74 5.76 9.07 2.68
C ARG A 74 6.14 10.09 3.76
N GLY A 75 6.83 11.14 3.36
CA GLY A 75 7.25 12.20 4.26
C GLY A 75 6.07 12.97 4.86
N ILE A 76 5.03 13.26 4.08
CA ILE A 76 3.79 13.89 4.53
C ILE A 76 3.08 13.01 5.57
N LEU A 77 2.96 11.70 5.29
CA LEU A 77 2.36 10.74 6.21
C LEU A 77 3.13 10.65 7.53
N LEU A 78 4.47 10.62 7.49
CA LEU A 78 5.32 10.54 8.67
C LEU A 78 5.26 11.79 9.56
N THR A 79 5.09 12.98 8.97
CA THR A 79 5.31 14.24 9.70
C THR A 79 4.06 15.09 9.92
N ARG A 80 3.03 14.91 9.07
CA ARG A 80 1.86 15.80 9.07
C ARG A 80 0.54 15.06 9.24
N THR A 81 0.22 14.17 8.31
CA THR A 81 -1.15 13.61 8.20
C THR A 81 -1.36 12.40 9.10
N ALA A 82 -0.38 11.51 9.24
CA ALA A 82 -0.54 10.28 10.01
C ALA A 82 0.68 9.91 10.89
N PRO A 83 1.33 10.87 11.62
CA PRO A 83 2.53 10.57 12.40
C PRO A 83 2.28 9.59 13.56
N HIS A 84 1.03 9.41 13.98
CA HIS A 84 0.62 8.44 14.99
C HIS A 84 0.56 7.01 14.45
N LEU A 85 0.32 6.81 13.15
CA LEU A 85 0.20 5.50 12.49
C LEU A 85 1.48 5.11 11.76
N VAL A 86 2.09 6.04 11.02
CA VAL A 86 3.25 5.80 10.17
C VAL A 86 4.53 6.11 10.95
N LYS A 87 5.46 5.16 11.00
CA LYS A 87 6.71 5.26 11.76
C LYS A 87 7.90 4.96 10.87
N ALA A 88 8.99 5.71 11.07
CA ALA A 88 10.25 5.41 10.41
C ALA A 88 10.73 4.00 10.75
N GLN A 89 11.19 3.26 9.75
CA GLN A 89 11.68 1.90 9.85
C GLN A 89 13.08 1.82 9.27
N PRO A 90 14.12 1.53 10.09
CA PRO A 90 15.45 1.28 9.61
C PRO A 90 15.55 -0.07 8.90
N PHE A 91 16.32 -0.10 7.81
CA PHE A 91 16.69 -1.27 7.05
C PHE A 91 18.19 -1.32 6.84
N ILE A 92 18.77 -2.50 6.85
CA ILE A 92 20.14 -2.74 6.44
C ILE A 92 20.13 -3.35 5.04
N TRP A 93 20.92 -2.76 4.16
CA TRP A 93 21.33 -3.38 2.91
C TRP A 93 22.72 -4.01 3.12
N PRO A 94 22.83 -5.34 3.28
CA PRO A 94 24.10 -6.00 3.44
C PRO A 94 24.92 -5.96 2.16
N LEU A 95 26.20 -5.61 2.25
CA LEU A 95 27.12 -5.54 1.13
C LEU A 95 28.00 -6.81 1.06
N LYS A 96 28.15 -7.35 -0.14
CA LYS A 96 28.96 -8.55 -0.44
C LYS A 96 30.30 -8.20 -1.05
N GLN A 97 30.43 -7.01 -1.67
CA GLN A 97 31.66 -6.53 -2.27
C GLN A 97 32.11 -5.21 -1.61
N PRO A 98 33.42 -5.06 -1.30
CA PRO A 98 33.87 -3.97 -0.42
C PRO A 98 33.87 -2.59 -1.09
N VAL A 99 34.03 -2.48 -2.40
CA VAL A 99 34.24 -1.19 -3.09
C VAL A 99 33.10 -0.89 -4.07
N ILE A 100 32.97 -1.68 -5.13
CA ILE A 100 32.05 -1.37 -6.24
C ILE A 100 30.60 -1.36 -5.75
N GLU A 101 30.20 -2.40 -5.05
CA GLU A 101 28.82 -2.49 -4.53
C GLU A 101 28.53 -1.38 -3.53
N ARG A 102 29.51 -1.02 -2.69
CA ARG A 102 29.35 0.06 -1.71
C ARG A 102 29.18 1.42 -2.40
N ILE A 103 29.98 1.74 -3.43
CA ILE A 103 29.86 3.01 -4.15
C ILE A 103 28.50 3.06 -4.87
N TYR A 104 28.16 2.02 -5.61
CA TYR A 104 26.92 1.97 -6.37
C TYR A 104 25.68 2.07 -5.46
N SER A 105 25.64 1.28 -4.38
CA SER A 105 24.53 1.31 -3.44
C SER A 105 24.46 2.64 -2.66
N ALA A 106 25.61 3.22 -2.31
CA ALA A 106 25.68 4.51 -1.64
C ALA A 106 25.18 5.66 -2.53
N LEU A 107 25.51 5.63 -3.82
CA LEU A 107 24.98 6.61 -4.78
C LEU A 107 23.48 6.47 -4.96
N GLY A 108 22.96 5.25 -5.11
CA GLY A 108 21.52 5.00 -5.24
C GLY A 108 20.73 5.41 -4.01
N ILE A 109 21.15 4.98 -2.81
CA ILE A 109 20.49 5.34 -1.56
C ILE A 109 20.73 6.82 -1.22
N GLY A 110 21.90 7.39 -1.56
CA GLY A 110 22.17 8.82 -1.40
C GLY A 110 21.25 9.69 -2.26
N LEU A 111 21.01 9.29 -3.51
CA LEU A 111 20.03 9.93 -4.37
C LEU A 111 18.61 9.83 -3.77
N TYR A 112 18.24 8.66 -3.27
CA TYR A 112 16.97 8.42 -2.60
C TYR A 112 16.77 9.37 -1.40
N ASP A 113 17.78 9.52 -0.53
CA ASP A 113 17.74 10.43 0.60
C ASP A 113 17.69 11.90 0.15
N ALA A 114 18.46 12.28 -0.86
CA ALA A 114 18.45 13.64 -1.41
C ALA A 114 17.07 14.00 -1.97
N MET A 115 16.44 13.10 -2.72
CA MET A 115 15.09 13.28 -3.26
C MET A 115 14.04 13.39 -2.14
N ALA A 116 14.19 12.63 -1.05
CA ALA A 116 13.31 12.71 0.11
C ALA A 116 13.42 14.08 0.80
N VAL A 117 14.64 14.61 0.97
CA VAL A 117 14.88 15.93 1.60
C VAL A 117 14.34 17.05 0.73
N VAL A 118 14.61 17.03 -0.57
CA VAL A 118 14.15 18.05 -1.52
C VAL A 118 12.63 18.06 -1.63
N GLY A 119 12.00 16.90 -1.78
CA GLY A 119 10.54 16.78 -1.92
C GLY A 119 9.78 17.26 -0.69
N MET A 120 10.35 17.13 0.50
CA MET A 120 9.73 17.54 1.77
C MET A 120 10.18 18.93 2.26
N ARG A 121 11.16 19.56 1.63
CA ARG A 121 11.86 20.76 2.17
C ARG A 121 12.37 20.55 3.60
N GLY A 122 12.81 19.31 3.92
CA GLY A 122 13.29 18.91 5.24
C GLY A 122 13.44 17.40 5.40
N LYS A 123 13.97 16.96 6.55
CA LYS A 123 14.20 15.55 6.85
C LYS A 123 12.98 14.94 7.55
N ALA A 124 12.32 13.99 6.90
CA ALA A 124 11.26 13.18 7.50
C ALA A 124 11.81 11.91 8.20
N VAL A 125 12.96 11.42 7.76
CA VAL A 125 13.68 10.26 8.31
C VAL A 125 15.16 10.55 8.42
N PRO A 126 15.92 9.80 9.24
CA PRO A 126 17.37 9.91 9.28
C PRO A 126 18.00 9.57 7.92
N THR A 127 19.12 10.20 7.59
CA THR A 127 19.90 9.88 6.40
C THR A 127 20.64 8.56 6.55
N GLN A 128 21.00 7.94 5.44
CA GLN A 128 21.75 6.70 5.40
C GLN A 128 23.05 6.75 6.21
N LYS A 129 23.48 5.58 6.69
CA LYS A 129 24.75 5.39 7.39
C LYS A 129 25.49 4.17 6.82
N HIS A 130 26.79 4.33 6.63
CA HIS A 130 27.67 3.23 6.29
C HIS A 130 28.04 2.42 7.53
N LEU A 131 27.81 1.11 7.48
CA LEU A 131 28.12 0.19 8.56
C LEU A 131 29.31 -0.68 8.19
N SER A 132 30.20 -0.89 9.16
CA SER A 132 31.19 -1.96 9.07
C SER A 132 30.53 -3.34 9.21
N ARG A 133 31.26 -4.41 8.93
CA ARG A 133 30.82 -5.80 9.19
C ARG A 133 30.37 -6.00 10.64
N ALA A 134 31.11 -5.45 11.61
CA ALA A 134 30.76 -5.51 13.01
C ALA A 134 29.50 -4.70 13.32
N GLY A 135 29.33 -3.52 12.71
CA GLY A 135 28.14 -2.70 12.84
C GLY A 135 26.87 -3.39 12.36
N VAL A 136 26.92 -4.02 11.18
CA VAL A 136 25.80 -4.82 10.67
C VAL A 136 25.45 -5.95 11.62
N ARG A 137 26.44 -6.71 12.11
CA ARG A 137 26.21 -7.82 13.04
C ARG A 137 25.71 -7.39 14.42
N LYS A 138 26.01 -6.17 14.84
CA LYS A 138 25.44 -5.64 16.08
C LYS A 138 23.93 -5.40 15.95
N LEU A 139 23.48 -4.90 14.81
CA LEU A 139 22.06 -4.61 14.56
C LEU A 139 21.28 -5.84 14.08
N PHE A 140 21.95 -6.78 13.41
CA PHE A 140 21.35 -8.01 12.91
C PHE A 140 22.33 -9.19 13.05
N PRO A 141 22.40 -9.84 14.22
CA PRO A 141 23.35 -10.94 14.50
C PRO A 141 23.26 -12.12 13.56
N ASP A 142 22.04 -12.46 13.10
CA ASP A 142 21.76 -13.63 12.25
C ASP A 142 22.05 -13.42 10.76
N VAL A 143 22.59 -12.26 10.38
CA VAL A 143 23.00 -12.06 8.99
C VAL A 143 24.13 -13.05 8.60
N ARG A 144 24.02 -13.63 7.41
CA ARG A 144 25.05 -14.54 6.89
C ARG A 144 26.43 -13.90 6.88
N ARG A 145 27.43 -14.63 7.37
CA ARG A 145 28.78 -14.10 7.63
C ARG A 145 29.73 -14.29 6.46
N ASP A 146 29.51 -15.31 5.64
CA ASP A 146 30.43 -15.81 4.62
C ASP A 146 30.81 -14.78 3.57
N LYS A 147 29.91 -13.89 3.19
CA LYS A 147 30.13 -12.84 2.16
C LYS A 147 29.88 -11.41 2.67
N LEU A 148 29.67 -11.22 3.96
CA LEU A 148 29.36 -9.90 4.51
C LEU A 148 30.64 -9.05 4.64
N VAL A 149 30.70 -7.90 3.97
CA VAL A 149 31.79 -6.92 4.09
C VAL A 149 31.38 -5.65 4.82
N GLY A 150 30.11 -5.42 4.99
CA GLY A 150 29.51 -4.26 5.65
C GLY A 150 28.06 -4.08 5.23
N GLY A 151 27.52 -2.89 5.40
CA GLY A 151 26.15 -2.58 5.00
C GLY A 151 25.91 -1.09 4.89
N ILE A 152 24.74 -0.75 4.37
CA ILE A 152 24.19 0.61 4.41
C ILE A 152 22.87 0.53 5.18
N GLU A 153 22.77 1.30 6.26
CA GLU A 153 21.52 1.53 6.95
C GLU A 153 20.79 2.67 6.26
N PHE A 154 19.55 2.45 5.89
CA PHE A 154 18.66 3.45 5.31
C PHE A 154 17.28 3.36 5.93
N TYR A 155 16.42 4.34 5.67
CA TYR A 155 15.12 4.41 6.30
C TYR A 155 13.99 4.44 5.27
N ASP A 156 12.99 3.64 5.55
CA ASP A 156 11.67 3.76 4.96
C ASP A 156 10.61 3.97 6.06
N ALA A 157 9.36 3.72 5.81
CA ALA A 157 8.32 3.82 6.83
C ALA A 157 7.49 2.54 6.89
N ARG A 158 7.02 2.22 8.10
CA ARG A 158 6.07 1.14 8.36
C ARG A 158 4.73 1.68 8.82
N VAL A 159 3.68 0.94 8.53
CA VAL A 159 2.31 1.24 8.94
C VAL A 159 1.53 -0.06 9.14
N ASP A 160 0.58 -0.05 10.04
CA ASP A 160 -0.51 -1.02 10.03
C ASP A 160 -1.49 -0.58 8.93
N ASP A 161 -1.46 -1.27 7.80
CA ASP A 161 -2.16 -0.90 6.58
C ASP A 161 -3.68 -0.92 6.76
N ALA A 162 -4.23 -1.98 7.35
CA ALA A 162 -5.65 -2.07 7.63
C ALA A 162 -6.11 -0.97 8.60
N ARG A 163 -5.31 -0.69 9.63
CA ARG A 163 -5.58 0.38 10.58
C ARG A 163 -5.51 1.76 9.95
N LEU A 164 -4.59 1.97 9.00
CA LEU A 164 -4.53 3.22 8.24
C LEU A 164 -5.82 3.43 7.44
N VAL A 165 -6.26 2.42 6.67
CA VAL A 165 -7.49 2.49 5.88
C VAL A 165 -8.70 2.76 6.77
N MET A 166 -8.86 2.00 7.86
CA MET A 166 -9.94 2.20 8.83
C MET A 166 -9.94 3.63 9.40
N THR A 167 -8.76 4.17 9.69
CA THR A 167 -8.63 5.53 10.22
C THR A 167 -9.03 6.57 9.17
N LEU A 168 -8.65 6.38 7.90
CA LEU A 168 -9.05 7.28 6.81
C LEU A 168 -10.57 7.30 6.63
N VAL A 169 -11.23 6.13 6.59
CA VAL A 169 -12.68 6.03 6.47
C VAL A 169 -13.38 6.68 7.66
N ARG A 170 -12.96 6.38 8.90
CA ARG A 170 -13.54 6.99 10.09
C ARG A 170 -13.33 8.50 10.15
N THR A 171 -12.19 8.98 9.68
CA THR A 171 -11.93 10.41 9.57
C THR A 171 -12.86 11.03 8.53
N ALA A 172 -13.03 10.40 7.36
CA ALA A 172 -13.99 10.87 6.36
C ALA A 172 -15.42 10.95 6.91
N GLN A 173 -15.85 9.94 7.68
CA GLN A 173 -17.15 9.96 8.37
C GLN A 173 -17.28 11.13 9.35
N SER A 174 -16.22 11.49 10.07
CA SER A 174 -16.24 12.65 10.98
C SER A 174 -16.38 13.99 10.26
N PHE A 175 -16.05 14.04 8.95
CA PHE A 175 -16.31 15.17 8.06
C PHE A 175 -17.64 15.07 7.31
N GLY A 176 -18.48 14.06 7.62
CA GLY A 176 -19.81 13.91 7.04
C GLY A 176 -19.91 12.95 5.85
N ALA A 177 -18.88 12.18 5.53
CA ALA A 177 -18.98 11.15 4.52
C ALA A 177 -19.84 9.97 4.98
N HIS A 178 -20.64 9.41 4.07
CA HIS A 178 -21.37 8.18 4.28
C HIS A 178 -20.48 6.98 3.96
N ALA A 179 -20.46 5.96 4.83
CA ALA A 179 -19.63 4.78 4.61
C ALA A 179 -20.40 3.51 5.00
N ALA A 180 -20.42 2.53 4.10
CA ALA A 180 -21.06 1.24 4.31
C ALA A 180 -20.14 0.11 3.83
N SER A 181 -19.65 -0.71 4.76
CA SER A 181 -19.02 -2.00 4.47
C SER A 181 -20.09 -3.07 4.29
N ARG A 182 -19.72 -4.28 3.85
CA ARG A 182 -20.65 -5.38 3.56
C ARG A 182 -21.77 -4.98 2.57
N THR A 183 -21.44 -4.03 1.68
CA THR A 183 -22.36 -3.45 0.70
C THR A 183 -21.77 -3.61 -0.69
N GLN A 184 -22.33 -4.53 -1.45
CA GLN A 184 -21.84 -4.90 -2.78
C GLN A 184 -22.55 -4.10 -3.87
N VAL A 185 -21.80 -3.45 -4.75
CA VAL A 185 -22.35 -2.93 -6.02
C VAL A 185 -22.63 -4.12 -6.94
N VAL A 186 -23.85 -4.18 -7.44
CA VAL A 186 -24.32 -5.27 -8.32
C VAL A 186 -24.69 -4.77 -9.71
N ASP A 187 -24.92 -3.47 -9.87
CA ASP A 187 -25.21 -2.83 -11.15
C ASP A 187 -24.97 -1.32 -11.05
N PHE A 188 -24.94 -0.63 -12.17
CA PHE A 188 -24.88 0.83 -12.24
C PHE A 188 -26.15 1.43 -12.81
N VAL A 189 -26.51 2.59 -12.26
CA VAL A 189 -27.65 3.38 -12.77
C VAL A 189 -27.16 4.28 -13.88
N ASN A 190 -27.71 4.08 -15.10
CA ASN A 190 -27.39 4.86 -16.26
C ASN A 190 -28.42 5.99 -16.46
N GLY A 191 -27.94 7.20 -16.64
CA GLY A 191 -28.69 8.38 -16.98
C GLY A 191 -28.68 8.67 -18.50
N PRO A 192 -29.17 9.84 -18.90
CA PRO A 192 -29.18 10.25 -20.31
C PRO A 192 -27.78 10.19 -20.93
N GLY A 193 -27.70 9.62 -22.13
CA GLY A 193 -26.45 9.48 -22.87
C GLY A 193 -25.52 8.38 -22.35
N GLY A 194 -26.01 7.43 -21.56
CA GLY A 194 -25.21 6.30 -21.02
C GLY A 194 -24.31 6.65 -19.86
N ARG A 195 -24.37 7.87 -19.35
CA ARG A 195 -23.54 8.28 -18.21
C ARG A 195 -24.00 7.57 -16.93
N VAL A 196 -23.08 6.99 -16.18
CA VAL A 196 -23.34 6.44 -14.85
C VAL A 196 -23.74 7.57 -13.88
N THR A 197 -24.91 7.43 -13.24
CA THR A 197 -25.53 8.40 -12.32
C THR A 197 -25.81 7.79 -10.93
N GLY A 198 -25.26 6.63 -10.65
CA GLY A 198 -25.41 5.94 -9.37
C GLY A 198 -25.06 4.47 -9.47
N ALA A 199 -25.37 3.74 -8.40
CA ALA A 199 -25.17 2.30 -8.34
C ALA A 199 -26.31 1.62 -7.61
N GLU A 200 -26.65 0.40 -8.06
CA GLU A 200 -27.47 -0.54 -7.29
C GLU A 200 -26.57 -1.36 -6.38
N VAL A 201 -26.93 -1.42 -5.12
CA VAL A 201 -26.17 -2.11 -4.09
C VAL A 201 -27.02 -3.12 -3.34
N VAL A 202 -26.37 -4.17 -2.84
CA VAL A 202 -26.96 -5.17 -1.94
C VAL A 202 -26.23 -5.07 -0.60
N ASP A 203 -27.00 -4.86 0.46
CA ASP A 203 -26.53 -5.08 1.82
C ASP A 203 -26.37 -6.59 2.04
N LEU A 204 -25.14 -7.04 2.23
CA LEU A 204 -24.81 -8.47 2.37
C LEU A 204 -25.19 -9.06 3.75
N GLU A 205 -25.60 -8.23 4.71
CA GLU A 205 -26.07 -8.70 6.01
C GLU A 205 -27.59 -8.97 6.00
N THR A 206 -28.34 -8.11 5.30
CA THR A 206 -29.82 -8.20 5.26
C THR A 206 -30.35 -8.75 3.95
N GLY A 207 -29.56 -8.75 2.88
CA GLY A 207 -29.96 -9.08 1.51
C GLY A 207 -30.82 -8.00 0.83
N GLN A 208 -31.01 -6.85 1.46
CA GLN A 208 -31.79 -5.75 0.88
C GLN A 208 -31.06 -5.05 -0.26
N ARG A 209 -31.81 -4.64 -1.27
CA ARG A 209 -31.30 -3.84 -2.38
C ARG A 209 -31.61 -2.36 -2.17
N HIS A 210 -30.65 -1.53 -2.54
CA HIS A 210 -30.79 -0.07 -2.47
C HIS A 210 -30.18 0.55 -3.72
N THR A 211 -30.71 1.72 -4.09
CA THR A 211 -30.14 2.55 -5.16
C THR A 211 -29.46 3.77 -4.53
N ILE A 212 -28.21 4.01 -4.89
CA ILE A 212 -27.44 5.18 -4.45
C ILE A 212 -27.23 6.06 -5.68
N HIS A 213 -27.84 7.26 -5.68
CA HIS A 213 -27.62 8.23 -6.74
C HIS A 213 -26.38 9.08 -6.48
N ALA A 214 -25.56 9.28 -7.50
CA ALA A 214 -24.35 10.11 -7.43
C ALA A 214 -24.08 10.79 -8.77
N ARG A 215 -23.53 12.01 -8.71
CA ARG A 215 -23.10 12.75 -9.92
C ARG A 215 -21.86 12.14 -10.56
N GLN A 216 -21.00 11.55 -9.75
CA GLN A 216 -19.79 10.85 -10.17
C GLN A 216 -19.63 9.56 -9.37
N VAL A 217 -19.36 8.46 -10.07
CA VAL A 217 -18.99 7.18 -9.45
C VAL A 217 -17.53 6.90 -9.75
N ILE A 218 -16.76 6.53 -8.74
CA ILE A 218 -15.32 6.23 -8.84
C ILE A 218 -15.10 4.76 -8.53
N ASN A 219 -14.55 4.03 -9.51
CA ASN A 219 -14.13 2.67 -9.34
C ASN A 219 -12.74 2.63 -8.66
N ALA A 220 -12.70 2.18 -7.40
CA ALA A 220 -11.49 1.98 -6.59
C ALA A 220 -11.37 0.53 -6.08
N THR A 221 -11.90 -0.43 -6.83
CA THR A 221 -12.06 -1.85 -6.45
C THR A 221 -10.78 -2.68 -6.59
N GLY A 222 -9.66 -2.06 -6.91
CA GLY A 222 -8.34 -2.72 -6.94
C GLY A 222 -8.30 -3.89 -7.93
N VAL A 223 -8.10 -5.10 -7.47
CA VAL A 223 -8.00 -6.29 -8.34
C VAL A 223 -9.32 -6.66 -9.01
N TRP A 224 -10.45 -6.08 -8.60
CA TRP A 224 -11.78 -6.24 -9.21
C TRP A 224 -12.18 -5.08 -10.13
N THR A 225 -11.24 -4.19 -10.47
CA THR A 225 -11.52 -3.00 -11.31
C THR A 225 -12.15 -3.39 -12.65
N GLU A 226 -11.63 -4.42 -13.31
CA GLU A 226 -12.13 -4.93 -14.59
C GLU A 226 -13.57 -5.49 -14.47
N ASP A 227 -13.84 -6.25 -13.39
CA ASP A 227 -15.17 -6.84 -13.17
C ASP A 227 -16.20 -5.73 -12.88
N THR A 228 -15.79 -4.71 -12.14
CA THR A 228 -16.65 -3.55 -11.83
C THR A 228 -16.90 -2.68 -13.06
N GLU A 229 -15.90 -2.50 -13.93
CA GLU A 229 -16.04 -1.75 -15.18
C GLU A 229 -17.00 -2.47 -16.14
N ALA A 230 -16.92 -3.80 -16.20
CA ALA A 230 -17.83 -4.61 -17.03
C ALA A 230 -19.31 -4.49 -16.63
N LEU A 231 -19.60 -4.17 -15.36
CA LEU A 231 -20.97 -3.87 -14.92
C LEU A 231 -21.51 -2.55 -15.50
N ALA A 232 -20.64 -1.58 -15.80
CA ALA A 232 -21.07 -0.27 -16.31
C ALA A 232 -21.36 -0.30 -17.82
N ASP A 233 -20.45 -0.85 -18.62
CA ASP A 233 -20.48 -0.72 -20.10
C ASP A 233 -20.62 -2.06 -20.83
N GLY A 234 -20.56 -3.19 -20.13
CA GLY A 234 -20.52 -4.52 -20.72
C GLY A 234 -19.21 -4.84 -21.48
N GLU A 235 -18.33 -3.85 -21.65
CA GLU A 235 -17.02 -3.99 -22.27
C GLU A 235 -15.91 -3.87 -21.23
N LYS A 236 -14.79 -4.55 -21.50
CA LYS A 236 -13.61 -4.49 -20.64
C LYS A 236 -12.61 -3.48 -21.23
N GLY A 237 -12.53 -2.28 -20.65
CA GLY A 237 -11.59 -1.25 -21.09
C GLY A 237 -10.19 -1.39 -20.47
N LEU A 238 -10.13 -1.74 -19.18
CA LEU A 238 -8.90 -1.95 -18.44
C LEU A 238 -8.66 -3.45 -18.22
N GLN A 239 -7.39 -3.87 -18.35
CA GLN A 239 -6.97 -5.22 -18.02
C GLN A 239 -6.13 -5.19 -16.75
N VAL A 240 -6.55 -5.95 -15.73
CA VAL A 240 -5.81 -6.10 -14.47
C VAL A 240 -4.96 -7.36 -14.49
N LEU A 241 -3.66 -7.20 -14.58
CA LEU A 241 -2.70 -8.30 -14.42
C LEU A 241 -2.50 -8.55 -12.91
N ALA A 242 -3.33 -9.45 -12.37
CA ALA A 242 -3.25 -9.77 -10.95
C ALA A 242 -1.98 -10.56 -10.63
N SER A 243 -1.32 -10.18 -9.54
CA SER A 243 -0.15 -10.88 -9.00
C SER A 243 -0.38 -11.23 -7.54
N LYS A 244 0.07 -12.43 -7.15
CA LYS A 244 0.05 -12.91 -5.78
C LYS A 244 1.41 -12.74 -5.13
N GLY A 245 1.46 -11.99 -4.02
CA GLY A 245 2.63 -11.84 -3.18
C GLY A 245 2.47 -12.58 -1.85
N ILE A 246 3.38 -13.51 -1.56
CA ILE A 246 3.34 -14.28 -0.32
C ILE A 246 4.33 -13.74 0.70
N HIS A 247 3.86 -13.60 1.94
CA HIS A 247 4.70 -13.31 3.09
C HIS A 247 4.70 -14.48 4.07
N VAL A 248 5.87 -14.84 4.55
CA VAL A 248 6.03 -15.77 5.67
C VAL A 248 6.10 -14.98 6.96
N VAL A 249 5.28 -15.35 7.94
CA VAL A 249 5.27 -14.73 9.27
C VAL A 249 6.01 -15.65 10.23
N VAL A 250 7.07 -15.14 10.85
CA VAL A 250 7.95 -15.90 11.75
C VAL A 250 7.97 -15.22 13.12
N PRO A 251 7.85 -15.97 14.25
CA PRO A 251 7.98 -15.42 15.58
C PRO A 251 9.29 -14.64 15.79
N LYS A 252 9.24 -13.54 16.54
CA LYS A 252 10.37 -12.61 16.70
C LYS A 252 11.63 -13.27 17.25
N GLU A 253 11.46 -14.22 18.14
CA GLU A 253 12.55 -14.96 18.79
C GLU A 253 13.32 -15.92 17.86
N ARG A 254 12.79 -16.20 16.67
CA ARG A 254 13.43 -17.08 15.69
C ARG A 254 14.55 -16.40 14.90
N ILE A 255 14.59 -15.08 14.90
CA ILE A 255 15.59 -14.28 14.17
C ILE A 255 16.06 -13.15 15.09
N GLN A 256 17.37 -13.08 15.35
CA GLN A 256 17.96 -12.04 16.16
C GLN A 256 18.27 -10.78 15.30
N GLY A 257 17.63 -9.68 15.63
CA GLY A 257 17.82 -8.40 14.95
C GLY A 257 16.89 -7.31 15.45
N ASP A 258 17.34 -6.07 15.35
CA ASP A 258 16.63 -4.86 15.78
C ASP A 258 16.12 -4.02 14.60
N THR A 259 16.62 -4.29 13.39
CA THR A 259 16.29 -3.56 12.16
C THR A 259 15.71 -4.50 11.12
N GLY A 260 15.12 -3.96 10.06
CA GLY A 260 14.80 -4.74 8.89
C GLY A 260 16.03 -5.09 8.05
N LEU A 261 15.91 -6.11 7.21
CA LEU A 261 16.88 -6.40 6.15
C LEU A 261 16.24 -6.22 4.78
N PHE A 262 17.02 -5.65 3.87
CA PHE A 262 16.72 -5.57 2.45
C PHE A 262 17.72 -6.44 1.70
N LEU A 263 17.25 -7.56 1.19
CA LEU A 263 18.09 -8.56 0.54
C LEU A 263 17.81 -8.59 -0.96
N ARG A 264 18.85 -8.46 -1.76
CA ARG A 264 18.74 -8.68 -3.21
C ARG A 264 18.83 -10.17 -3.50
N THR A 265 17.83 -10.70 -4.18
CA THR A 265 17.84 -12.07 -4.75
C THR A 265 18.18 -12.02 -6.24
N GLU A 266 18.28 -13.16 -6.87
CA GLU A 266 18.56 -13.24 -8.33
C GLU A 266 17.41 -12.68 -9.16
N LYS A 267 16.18 -12.81 -8.70
CA LYS A 267 14.98 -12.42 -9.46
C LYS A 267 14.27 -11.19 -8.91
N SER A 268 14.48 -10.86 -7.63
CA SER A 268 13.70 -9.83 -6.95
C SER A 268 14.44 -9.28 -5.73
N VAL A 269 13.71 -8.62 -4.85
CA VAL A 269 14.16 -8.20 -3.52
C VAL A 269 13.32 -8.89 -2.46
N LEU A 270 13.95 -9.24 -1.37
CA LEU A 270 13.33 -9.84 -0.19
C LEU A 270 13.50 -8.91 1.00
N PHE A 271 12.40 -8.61 1.64
CA PHE A 271 12.41 -7.88 2.90
C PHE A 271 12.27 -8.85 4.08
N ILE A 272 12.99 -8.57 5.17
CA ILE A 272 12.74 -9.13 6.49
C ILE A 272 12.37 -7.95 7.37
N ILE A 273 11.09 -7.84 7.73
CA ILE A 273 10.51 -6.65 8.35
C ILE A 273 10.14 -6.99 9.80
N PRO A 274 10.64 -6.24 10.80
CA PRO A 274 10.20 -6.43 12.18
C PRO A 274 8.78 -5.92 12.36
N TRP A 275 7.87 -6.78 12.80
CA TRP A 275 6.46 -6.46 13.00
C TRP A 275 5.96 -6.96 14.36
N GLN A 276 5.86 -6.09 15.32
CA GLN A 276 5.43 -6.44 16.69
C GLN A 276 6.21 -7.66 17.26
N ARG A 277 5.53 -8.79 17.47
CA ARG A 277 6.10 -10.05 17.97
C ARG A 277 6.53 -11.01 16.85
N TYR A 278 6.60 -10.54 15.62
CA TYR A 278 6.89 -11.34 14.44
C TYR A 278 7.90 -10.67 13.52
N TRP A 279 8.38 -11.43 12.58
CA TRP A 279 9.02 -10.98 11.34
C TRP A 279 8.08 -11.28 10.18
N ILE A 280 7.93 -10.33 9.28
CA ILE A 280 7.28 -10.51 7.98
C ILE A 280 8.40 -10.65 6.95
N ILE A 281 8.43 -11.77 6.24
CA ILE A 281 9.46 -12.10 5.26
C ILE A 281 8.79 -12.25 3.90
N GLY A 282 9.17 -11.49 2.92
CA GLY A 282 8.58 -11.51 1.58
C GLY A 282 9.08 -10.36 0.72
N THR A 283 8.61 -10.26 -0.48
CA THR A 283 7.44 -10.97 -1.03
C THR A 283 7.82 -11.75 -2.29
N THR A 284 7.01 -12.74 -2.64
CA THR A 284 7.02 -13.34 -3.97
C THR A 284 6.25 -12.46 -4.98
N ASP A 285 6.31 -12.77 -6.24
CA ASP A 285 5.58 -12.11 -7.32
C ASP A 285 5.21 -13.17 -8.36
N THR A 286 4.00 -13.72 -8.23
CA THR A 286 3.53 -14.83 -9.06
C THR A 286 2.23 -14.42 -9.75
N PRO A 287 2.11 -14.52 -11.09
CA PRO A 287 0.85 -14.26 -11.80
C PRO A 287 -0.29 -15.06 -11.18
N TRP A 288 -1.45 -14.42 -11.03
CA TRP A 288 -2.58 -15.03 -10.35
C TRP A 288 -3.88 -14.88 -11.14
N GLU A 289 -4.44 -16.00 -11.59
CA GLU A 289 -5.67 -16.05 -12.39
C GLU A 289 -6.84 -16.76 -11.67
N GLN A 290 -6.61 -17.17 -10.41
CA GLN A 290 -7.60 -17.89 -9.60
C GLN A 290 -8.42 -16.92 -8.72
N ASP A 291 -9.10 -17.47 -7.70
CA ASP A 291 -9.89 -16.69 -6.77
C ASP A 291 -9.08 -15.51 -6.17
N ARG A 292 -9.54 -14.30 -6.47
CA ARG A 292 -8.93 -13.04 -5.99
C ARG A 292 -9.35 -12.71 -4.56
N LEU A 293 -10.43 -13.32 -4.08
CA LEU A 293 -10.97 -13.08 -2.75
C LEU A 293 -10.15 -13.80 -1.68
N HIS A 294 -9.68 -15.02 -1.99
CA HIS A 294 -8.95 -15.87 -1.05
C HIS A 294 -7.66 -16.42 -1.69
N PRO A 295 -6.67 -15.56 -2.00
CA PRO A 295 -5.42 -16.06 -2.52
C PRO A 295 -4.70 -16.87 -1.44
N VAL A 296 -4.32 -18.10 -1.77
CA VAL A 296 -3.64 -19.01 -0.85
C VAL A 296 -2.19 -19.24 -1.25
N ALA A 297 -1.31 -19.37 -0.24
CA ALA A 297 0.06 -19.76 -0.46
C ALA A 297 0.12 -21.23 -0.91
N THR A 298 0.95 -21.51 -1.90
CA THR A 298 1.20 -22.86 -2.40
C THR A 298 2.66 -23.27 -2.21
N ARG A 299 2.98 -24.51 -2.44
CA ARG A 299 4.34 -25.01 -2.33
C ARG A 299 5.27 -24.47 -3.43
N ALA A 300 4.72 -23.89 -4.49
CA ALA A 300 5.46 -23.31 -5.60
C ALA A 300 5.86 -21.84 -5.36
N ASP A 301 5.22 -21.18 -4.41
CA ASP A 301 5.56 -19.83 -3.98
C ASP A 301 6.83 -19.81 -3.13
#